data_5f45b930c924ffa60a85f869d510d45c
#
_entry.id   5f45b930c924ffa60a85f869d510d45c
#
_cell.length_a   1.000
_cell.length_b   1.000
_cell.length_c   1.000
_cell.angle_alpha   90.00
_cell.angle_beta   90.00
_cell.angle_gamma   90.00
#
_symmetry.space_group_name_H-M   'P 1'
#
loop_
_entity.id
_entity.type
_entity.pdbx_description
1 polymer ?
#
loop_
_entity_poly.entity_id
_entity_poly.type
_entity_poly.pdbx_seq_one_letter_code
_entity_poly.pdbx_strand_id
1 'polypeptide(L)'
;MFRGRFEYNIDEKGRISIPAKFREVLKREYGSDQLIITIFDSCLVAYPLTEWQVFEEKMKNLSLLKKEVKFFLRYFYSGAMECAIDDHGRILIPSPFREHARLKKETVFVGVMKGFEIWDKEVWSAEIEKYRATFDEISESIAEWMGL
;
A
#
# COMPACT_ATOMS: atom_id res chain seq x y z
N MET A 1 11.63 1.20 -8.56
CA MET A 1 10.69 0.47 -7.74
C MET A 1 10.78 0.87 -6.28
N PHE A 2 9.72 0.67 -5.54
CA PHE A 2 9.68 1.01 -4.12
C PHE A 2 10.25 -0.12 -3.28
N ARG A 3 11.21 0.21 -2.41
CA ARG A 3 11.81 -0.72 -1.46
C ARG A 3 12.20 0.02 -0.19
N GLY A 4 12.40 -0.73 0.87
CA GLY A 4 12.80 -0.19 2.16
C GLY A 4 11.62 0.02 3.09
N ARG A 5 11.94 0.24 4.36
CA ARG A 5 10.98 0.49 5.44
C ARG A 5 11.35 1.79 6.12
N PHE A 6 10.36 2.63 6.35
CA PHE A 6 10.58 3.96 6.91
C PHE A 6 9.52 4.25 7.97
N GLU A 7 9.94 4.73 9.12
CA GLU A 7 9.04 5.09 10.20
C GLU A 7 8.73 6.59 10.16
N TYR A 8 7.45 6.92 10.24
CA TYR A 8 6.98 8.29 10.28
C TYR A 8 5.79 8.39 11.24
N ASN A 9 5.54 9.59 11.75
CA ASN A 9 4.40 9.85 12.61
C ASN A 9 3.28 10.52 11.83
N ILE A 10 2.07 9.99 11.99
CA ILE A 10 0.87 10.65 11.49
C ILE A 10 0.47 11.73 12.49
N ASP A 11 0.07 12.92 12.02
CA ASP A 11 -0.36 13.98 12.90
C ASP A 11 -1.85 13.84 13.28
N GLU A 12 -2.33 14.71 14.16
CA GLU A 12 -3.70 14.66 14.65
C GLU A 12 -4.75 14.88 13.56
N LYS A 13 -4.36 15.54 12.46
CA LYS A 13 -5.26 15.79 11.32
C LYS A 13 -5.24 14.68 10.30
N GLY A 14 -4.42 13.64 10.51
CA GLY A 14 -4.28 12.54 9.58
C GLY A 14 -3.28 12.78 8.47
N ARG A 15 -2.41 13.79 8.60
CA ARG A 15 -1.36 14.06 7.60
C ARG A 15 -0.11 13.31 7.97
N ILE A 16 0.58 12.78 6.96
CA ILE A 16 1.82 12.06 7.12
C ILE A 16 2.74 12.34 5.94
N SER A 17 4.03 12.48 6.23
CA SER A 17 5.06 12.66 5.19
C SER A 17 5.28 11.37 4.44
N ILE A 18 5.35 11.46 3.11
CA ILE A 18 5.81 10.35 2.28
C ILE A 18 7.35 10.30 2.40
N PRO A 19 7.95 9.13 2.63
CA PRO A 19 9.41 9.03 2.69
C PRO A 19 10.08 9.65 1.47
N ALA A 20 11.16 10.38 1.71
CA ALA A 20 11.90 11.06 0.62
C ALA A 20 12.31 10.09 -0.48
N LYS A 21 12.72 8.89 -0.13
CA LYS A 21 13.07 7.84 -1.10
C LYS A 21 11.90 7.46 -2.00
N PHE A 22 10.70 7.41 -1.46
CA PHE A 22 9.51 7.10 -2.25
C PHE A 22 9.12 8.28 -3.14
N ARG A 23 9.29 9.51 -2.66
CA ARG A 23 9.07 10.70 -3.50
C ARG A 23 10.05 10.76 -4.66
N GLU A 24 11.30 10.36 -4.45
CA GLU A 24 12.30 10.25 -5.52
C GLU A 24 11.87 9.23 -6.59
N VAL A 25 11.36 8.08 -6.18
CA VAL A 25 10.86 7.05 -7.09
C VAL A 25 9.70 7.59 -7.92
N LEU A 26 8.73 8.25 -7.26
CA LEU A 26 7.58 8.84 -7.93
C LEU A 26 8.02 9.85 -9.00
N LYS A 27 8.94 10.72 -8.67
CA LYS A 27 9.45 11.74 -9.59
C LYS A 27 10.23 11.13 -10.75
N ARG A 28 11.15 10.22 -10.45
CA ARG A 28 12.06 9.64 -11.44
C ARG A 28 11.38 8.64 -12.37
N GLU A 29 10.55 7.76 -11.82
CA GLU A 29 9.97 6.64 -12.58
C GLU A 29 8.56 6.95 -13.10
N TYR A 30 7.82 7.83 -12.44
CA TYR A 30 6.42 8.10 -12.78
C TYR A 30 6.12 9.52 -13.19
N GLY A 31 7.00 10.46 -12.86
CA GLY A 31 6.82 11.87 -13.21
C GLY A 31 5.55 12.51 -12.65
N SER A 32 5.03 11.96 -11.56
CA SER A 32 3.77 12.40 -10.95
C SER A 32 3.82 12.22 -9.44
N ASP A 33 3.07 13.06 -8.75
CA ASP A 33 2.89 12.97 -7.30
C ASP A 33 1.48 12.50 -6.92
N GLN A 34 0.75 11.94 -7.88
CA GLN A 34 -0.58 11.39 -7.64
C GLN A 34 -0.51 9.91 -7.27
N LEU A 35 -1.18 9.59 -6.18
CA LEU A 35 -1.27 8.24 -5.66
C LEU A 35 -2.72 7.80 -5.59
N ILE A 36 -2.94 6.51 -5.78
CA ILE A 36 -4.21 5.87 -5.44
C ILE A 36 -3.96 5.05 -4.18
N ILE A 37 -4.76 5.27 -3.16
CA ILE A 37 -4.66 4.57 -1.87
C ILE A 37 -5.94 3.80 -1.64
N THR A 38 -5.81 2.56 -1.21
CA THR A 38 -6.94 1.74 -0.79
C THR A 38 -6.53 0.82 0.36
N ILE A 39 -7.50 0.08 0.87
CA ILE A 39 -7.28 -0.89 1.95
C ILE A 39 -6.82 -2.21 1.36
N PHE A 40 -5.93 -2.90 2.07
CA PHE A 40 -5.51 -4.25 1.72
C PHE A 40 -4.95 -4.92 2.96
N ASP A 41 -5.39 -6.15 3.25
CA ASP A 41 -5.06 -6.81 4.51
C ASP A 41 -5.39 -5.89 5.71
N SER A 42 -4.46 -5.75 6.65
CA SER A 42 -4.61 -4.88 7.83
C SER A 42 -3.86 -3.56 7.65
N CYS A 43 -3.66 -3.11 6.41
CA CYS A 43 -2.89 -1.90 6.11
C CYS A 43 -3.56 -1.10 4.99
N LEU A 44 -2.88 -0.05 4.57
CA LEU A 44 -3.21 0.68 3.35
C LEU A 44 -2.15 0.36 2.30
N VAL A 45 -2.56 0.32 1.04
CA VAL A 45 -1.64 0.18 -0.07
C VAL A 45 -1.76 1.42 -0.98
N ALA A 46 -0.62 1.92 -1.43
CA ALA A 46 -0.53 3.09 -2.29
C ALA A 46 0.18 2.73 -3.58
N TYR A 47 -0.43 3.13 -4.70
CA TYR A 47 0.15 2.93 -6.02
C TYR A 47 0.24 4.26 -6.76
N PRO A 48 1.30 4.49 -7.55
CA PRO A 48 1.28 5.57 -8.53
C PRO A 48 0.10 5.39 -9.47
N LEU A 49 -0.47 6.50 -9.93
CA LEU A 49 -1.67 6.46 -10.78
C LEU A 49 -1.51 5.52 -11.98
N THR A 50 -0.36 5.57 -12.66
CA THR A 50 -0.12 4.72 -13.85
C THR A 50 -0.10 3.23 -13.51
N GLU A 51 0.46 2.84 -12.36
CA GLU A 51 0.43 1.45 -11.92
C GLU A 51 -0.98 1.01 -11.57
N TRP A 52 -1.76 1.88 -10.94
CA TRP A 52 -3.17 1.62 -10.66
C TRP A 52 -3.97 1.42 -11.94
N GLN A 53 -3.71 2.23 -12.96
CA GLN A 53 -4.39 2.10 -14.25
C GLN A 53 -4.11 0.75 -14.94
N VAL A 54 -2.89 0.24 -14.83
CA VAL A 54 -2.55 -1.11 -15.31
C VAL A 54 -3.40 -2.15 -14.58
N PHE A 55 -3.56 -1.98 -13.27
CA PHE A 55 -4.38 -2.85 -12.46
C PHE A 55 -5.86 -2.80 -12.88
N GLU A 56 -6.38 -1.60 -13.12
CA GLU A 56 -7.75 -1.39 -13.59
C GLU A 56 -8.02 -2.11 -14.91
N GLU A 57 -7.09 -2.05 -15.85
CA GLU A 57 -7.24 -2.74 -17.13
C GLU A 57 -7.38 -4.26 -16.95
N LYS A 58 -6.65 -4.83 -15.99
CA LYS A 58 -6.77 -6.25 -15.66
C LYS A 58 -8.08 -6.57 -14.95
N MET A 59 -8.54 -5.69 -14.05
CA MET A 59 -9.80 -5.89 -13.33
C MET A 59 -11.01 -5.84 -14.24
N LYS A 60 -10.97 -5.08 -15.32
CA LYS A 60 -12.08 -5.02 -16.29
C LYS A 60 -12.46 -6.39 -16.86
N ASN A 61 -11.51 -7.32 -16.91
CA ASN A 61 -11.70 -8.63 -17.49
C ASN A 61 -12.26 -9.65 -16.50
N LEU A 62 -12.46 -9.27 -15.25
CA LEU A 62 -13.03 -10.15 -14.24
C LEU A 62 -14.52 -10.31 -14.44
N SER A 63 -15.01 -11.54 -14.22
CA SER A 63 -16.44 -11.84 -14.36
C SER A 63 -17.23 -11.32 -13.16
N LEU A 64 -18.19 -10.44 -13.42
CA LEU A 64 -19.10 -9.92 -12.38
C LEU A 64 -20.11 -10.97 -11.91
N LEU A 65 -20.14 -12.13 -12.54
CA LEU A 65 -21.02 -13.22 -12.11
C LEU A 65 -20.46 -13.98 -10.90
N LYS A 66 -19.16 -13.85 -10.64
CA LYS A 66 -18.51 -14.49 -9.49
C LYS A 66 -18.68 -13.63 -8.25
N LYS A 67 -19.13 -14.25 -7.15
CA LYS A 67 -19.34 -13.55 -5.86
C LYS A 67 -18.04 -12.93 -5.33
N GLU A 68 -16.93 -13.63 -5.46
CA GLU A 68 -15.62 -13.19 -5.01
C GLU A 68 -15.22 -11.88 -5.73
N VAL A 69 -15.46 -11.81 -7.03
CA VAL A 69 -15.16 -10.62 -7.83
C VAL A 69 -16.03 -9.43 -7.38
N LYS A 70 -17.35 -9.67 -7.18
CA LYS A 70 -18.24 -8.62 -6.68
C LYS A 70 -17.79 -8.08 -5.33
N PHE A 71 -17.44 -8.97 -4.40
CA PHE A 71 -16.96 -8.57 -3.07
C PHE A 71 -15.66 -7.77 -3.16
N PHE A 72 -14.71 -8.26 -3.97
CA PHE A 72 -13.43 -7.59 -4.18
C PHE A 72 -13.62 -6.17 -4.71
N LEU A 73 -14.47 -6.00 -5.74
CA LEU A 73 -14.74 -4.68 -6.30
C LEU A 73 -15.47 -3.77 -5.31
N ARG A 74 -16.40 -4.31 -4.54
CA ARG A 74 -17.15 -3.53 -3.55
C ARG A 74 -16.30 -3.11 -2.36
N TYR A 75 -15.32 -3.89 -1.99
CA TYR A 75 -14.51 -3.67 -0.79
C TYR A 75 -13.19 -2.98 -1.12
N PHE A 76 -12.45 -3.52 -2.08
CA PHE A 76 -11.12 -3.02 -2.44
C PHE A 76 -11.19 -1.86 -3.43
N TYR A 77 -11.82 -2.09 -4.56
CA TYR A 77 -11.81 -1.11 -5.65
C TYR A 77 -12.63 0.14 -5.33
N SER A 78 -13.84 -0.03 -4.82
CA SER A 78 -14.71 1.11 -4.51
C SER A 78 -14.14 2.00 -3.40
N GLY A 79 -13.29 1.45 -2.55
CA GLY A 79 -12.65 2.20 -1.48
C GLY A 79 -11.43 2.99 -1.92
N ALA A 80 -10.97 2.81 -3.16
CA ALA A 80 -9.77 3.49 -3.65
C ALA A 80 -10.01 4.99 -3.79
N MET A 81 -9.04 5.79 -3.35
CA MET A 81 -9.11 7.26 -3.39
C MET A 81 -7.83 7.83 -3.97
N GLU A 82 -7.99 8.89 -4.76
CA GLU A 82 -6.85 9.68 -5.19
C GLU A 82 -6.32 10.52 -4.04
N CYS A 83 -5.01 10.51 -3.86
CA CYS A 83 -4.33 11.33 -2.87
C CYS A 83 -3.18 12.05 -3.55
N ALA A 84 -3.20 13.38 -3.49
CA ALA A 84 -2.10 14.20 -3.98
C ALA A 84 -1.11 14.46 -2.84
N ILE A 85 0.16 14.46 -3.17
CA ILE A 85 1.22 14.84 -2.23
C ILE A 85 1.25 16.37 -2.22
N ASP A 86 1.16 16.98 -1.04
CA ASP A 86 1.17 18.44 -0.90
C ASP A 86 2.60 19.01 -1.07
N ASP A 87 2.70 20.35 -1.00
CA ASP A 87 3.98 21.06 -1.16
C ASP A 87 5.02 20.72 -0.11
N HIS A 88 4.59 20.13 1.00
CA HIS A 88 5.47 19.69 2.10
C HIS A 88 5.79 18.19 2.04
N GLY A 89 5.40 17.51 0.97
CA GLY A 89 5.64 16.07 0.80
C GLY A 89 4.73 15.19 1.65
N ARG A 90 3.56 15.68 2.04
CA ARG A 90 2.63 14.96 2.90
C ARG A 90 1.36 14.56 2.14
N ILE A 91 0.70 13.53 2.64
CA ILE A 91 -0.65 13.16 2.21
C ILE A 91 -1.59 13.23 3.41
N LEU A 92 -2.87 13.40 3.13
CA LEU A 92 -3.93 13.30 4.13
C LEU A 92 -4.55 11.90 4.03
N ILE A 93 -4.55 11.18 5.14
CA ILE A 93 -5.18 9.86 5.22
C ILE A 93 -6.56 10.02 5.83
N PRO A 94 -7.64 9.76 5.07
CA PRO A 94 -9.00 9.89 5.56
C PRO A 94 -9.29 8.97 6.75
N SER A 95 -10.21 9.39 7.60
CA SER A 95 -10.61 8.66 8.79
C SER A 95 -10.97 7.19 8.54
N PRO A 96 -11.76 6.82 7.51
CA PRO A 96 -12.06 5.42 7.25
C PRO A 96 -10.82 4.56 7.01
N PHE A 97 -9.80 5.11 6.35
CA PHE A 97 -8.54 4.41 6.14
C PHE A 97 -7.76 4.25 7.45
N ARG A 98 -7.74 5.30 8.26
CA ARG A 98 -7.09 5.23 9.58
C ARG A 98 -7.73 4.18 10.48
N GLU A 99 -9.05 4.08 10.44
CA GLU A 99 -9.80 3.08 11.20
C GLU A 99 -9.50 1.66 10.71
N HIS A 100 -9.54 1.43 9.41
CA HIS A 100 -9.26 0.12 8.83
C HIS A 100 -7.87 -0.37 9.24
N ALA A 101 -6.86 0.45 9.04
CA ALA A 101 -5.46 0.09 9.31
C ALA A 101 -5.08 0.29 10.79
N ARG A 102 -6.00 0.75 11.61
CA ARG A 102 -5.79 1.01 13.03
C ARG A 102 -4.58 1.91 13.27
N LEU A 103 -4.42 2.93 12.40
CA LEU A 103 -3.31 3.86 12.50
C LEU A 103 -3.44 4.71 13.76
N LYS A 104 -2.40 4.67 14.58
CA LYS A 104 -2.23 5.53 15.74
C LYS A 104 -1.23 6.63 15.35
N LYS A 105 -0.24 6.87 16.14
CA LYS A 105 0.76 7.90 15.87
C LYS A 105 1.91 7.36 15.02
N GLU A 106 2.47 6.22 15.42
CA GLU A 106 3.65 5.66 14.76
C GLU A 106 3.25 4.75 13.62
N THR A 107 3.82 4.99 12.45
CA THR A 107 3.54 4.22 11.23
C THR A 107 4.82 3.71 10.60
N VAL A 108 4.67 2.68 9.76
CA VAL A 108 5.76 2.14 8.95
C VAL A 108 5.32 2.13 7.49
N PHE A 109 6.12 2.74 6.64
CA PHE A 109 6.00 2.64 5.19
C PHE A 109 6.84 1.46 4.71
N VAL A 110 6.25 0.61 3.89
CA VAL A 110 6.89 -0.61 3.40
C VAL A 110 6.85 -0.63 1.88
N GLY A 111 8.00 -0.54 1.22
CA GLY A 111 8.08 -0.62 -0.24
C GLY A 111 7.84 -2.05 -0.73
N VAL A 112 6.93 -2.22 -1.68
CA VAL A 112 6.56 -3.54 -2.23
C VAL A 112 6.58 -3.53 -3.75
N MET A 113 7.65 -3.01 -4.32
CA MET A 113 7.96 -2.96 -5.75
C MET A 113 7.21 -1.85 -6.49
N LYS A 114 6.00 -2.10 -6.95
CA LYS A 114 5.23 -1.13 -7.77
C LYS A 114 4.42 -0.15 -6.94
N GLY A 115 4.39 -0.36 -5.63
CA GLY A 115 3.71 0.50 -4.69
C GLY A 115 4.32 0.37 -3.32
N PHE A 116 3.64 0.91 -2.32
CA PHE A 116 4.07 0.79 -0.94
C PHE A 116 2.87 0.65 -0.02
N GLU A 117 3.12 0.10 1.16
CA GLU A 117 2.11 -0.10 2.19
C GLU A 117 2.33 0.88 3.33
N ILE A 118 1.25 1.21 4.02
CA ILE A 118 1.28 2.05 5.22
C ILE A 118 0.64 1.23 6.34
N TRP A 119 1.44 0.96 7.36
CA TRP A 119 1.06 0.13 8.50
C TRP A 119 1.12 0.94 9.79
N ASP A 120 0.24 0.61 10.72
CA ASP A 120 0.48 0.95 12.12
C ASP A 120 1.70 0.16 12.60
N LYS A 121 2.59 0.78 13.35
CA LYS A 121 3.85 0.15 13.75
C LYS A 121 3.65 -1.13 14.56
N GLU A 122 2.72 -1.14 15.50
CA GLU A 122 2.44 -2.33 16.32
C GLU A 122 1.82 -3.46 15.49
N VAL A 123 0.90 -3.11 14.61
CA VAL A 123 0.26 -4.07 13.69
C VAL A 123 1.31 -4.68 12.76
N TRP A 124 2.22 -3.87 12.25
CA TRP A 124 3.33 -4.34 11.42
C TRP A 124 4.22 -5.32 12.18
N SER A 125 4.60 -4.99 13.41
CA SER A 125 5.44 -5.85 14.24
C SER A 125 4.80 -7.20 14.50
N ALA A 126 3.49 -7.21 14.77
CA ALA A 126 2.73 -8.45 14.95
C ALA A 126 2.66 -9.28 13.67
N GLU A 127 2.50 -8.63 12.52
CA GLU A 127 2.46 -9.30 11.21
C GLU A 127 3.80 -9.98 10.90
N ILE A 128 4.91 -9.28 11.12
CA ILE A 128 6.25 -9.82 10.90
C ILE A 128 6.51 -11.01 11.83
N GLU A 129 6.16 -10.88 13.10
CA GLU A 129 6.37 -11.96 14.07
C GLU A 129 5.57 -13.23 13.72
N LYS A 130 4.36 -13.03 13.20
CA LYS A 130 3.48 -14.12 12.76
C LYS A 130 4.12 -15.03 11.71
N TYR A 131 4.91 -14.47 10.79
CA TYR A 131 5.50 -15.21 9.68
C TYR A 131 7.00 -15.45 9.80
N ARG A 132 7.64 -14.93 10.83
CA ARG A 132 9.10 -15.04 10.99
C ARG A 132 9.58 -16.49 11.01
N ALA A 133 8.89 -17.37 11.75
CA ALA A 133 9.28 -18.76 11.89
C ALA A 133 9.13 -19.59 10.60
N THR A 134 8.27 -19.14 9.68
CA THR A 134 7.99 -19.84 8.41
C THR A 134 8.62 -19.17 7.20
N PHE A 135 9.45 -18.15 7.42
CA PHE A 135 10.03 -17.36 6.33
C PHE A 135 10.85 -18.21 5.37
N ASP A 136 11.63 -19.16 5.88
CA ASP A 136 12.46 -20.01 5.03
C ASP A 136 11.62 -20.87 4.08
N GLU A 137 10.52 -21.44 4.58
CA GLU A 137 9.59 -22.23 3.76
C GLU A 137 8.93 -21.36 2.69
N ILE A 138 8.50 -20.15 3.07
CA ILE A 138 7.91 -19.18 2.14
C ILE A 138 8.94 -18.83 1.07
N SER A 139 10.17 -18.56 1.46
CA SER A 139 11.26 -18.20 0.53
C SER A 139 11.55 -19.31 -0.47
N GLU A 140 11.52 -20.57 -0.05
CA GLU A 140 11.70 -21.70 -0.96
C GLU A 140 10.60 -21.75 -2.02
N SER A 141 9.35 -21.57 -1.62
CA SER A 141 8.22 -21.52 -2.56
C SER A 141 8.35 -20.39 -3.57
N ILE A 142 8.74 -19.21 -3.09
CA ILE A 142 8.92 -18.05 -3.96
C ILE A 142 10.08 -18.28 -4.95
N ALA A 143 11.19 -18.83 -4.49
CA ALA A 143 12.34 -19.16 -5.34
C ALA A 143 11.93 -20.13 -6.44
N GLU A 144 11.14 -21.14 -6.13
CA GLU A 144 10.62 -22.11 -7.08
C GLU A 144 9.77 -21.41 -8.15
N TRP A 145 8.83 -20.52 -7.74
CA TRP A 145 8.00 -19.78 -8.68
C TRP A 145 8.80 -18.85 -9.59
N MET A 146 9.95 -18.36 -9.11
CA MET A 146 10.85 -17.52 -9.90
C MET A 146 11.81 -18.32 -10.80
N GLY A 147 11.85 -19.65 -10.65
CA GLY A 147 12.76 -20.50 -11.40
C GLY A 147 14.19 -20.52 -10.86
N LEU A 148 14.35 -20.24 -9.61
CA LEU A 148 15.67 -20.23 -8.95
C LEU A 148 16.04 -21.58 -8.33
#